data_560c2ed39aedd9b9e7b7df36ff26360d
#
_entry.id   560c2ed39aedd9b9e7b7df36ff26360d
#
_cell.length_a   1.000
_cell.length_b   1.000
_cell.length_c   1.000
_cell.angle_alpha   90.00
_cell.angle_beta   90.00
_cell.angle_gamma   90.00
#
_symmetry.space_group_name_H-M   'P 1'
#
loop_
_entity.id
_entity.type
_entity.pdbx_description
1 polymer ?
#
loop_
_entity_poly.entity_id
_entity_poly.type
_entity_poly.pdbx_seq_one_letter_code
_entity_poly.pdbx_strand_id
1 'polypeptide(L)'
;VASLSVAELAAACGGRVVGDGERRLFGVRSLEGAGADMLSFVSEEPALPRAAVSAAGAFLARSASALLGRTVIEVLDPSAALILVLRLFHPARIPRPGIHVTAVVDAGTFVDPSAEIGPYAVVGDLSRVEANAIVGAHTVIGARCRVGAGSWLHPHVVLYDDVVLGERVEIHSGAVLGGDGFGYATTEKGLVKIPQVGGVTIGDDVEIGANTCIDRAALETTSVGAGTKIDDLVMLGHNVRLGRHDVLCAQVGIAGSAVIGDGVVLGGQVGVAGHITVGNGVKVQAQSGIGADVPDGESLHGTPAFAYRAYQKSHIEFRRLPETARLVRRLAEKAGLLKGGNS
;
A
#
# COMPACT_ATOMS: atom_id res chain seq x y z
N VAL A 1 -13.04 -20.99 -18.62
CA VAL A 1 -13.02 -19.53 -18.58
C VAL A 1 -14.10 -19.03 -19.52
N ALA A 2 -15.07 -18.26 -19.03
CA ALA A 2 -16.11 -17.69 -19.85
C ALA A 2 -15.51 -16.70 -20.83
N SER A 3 -15.84 -16.79 -22.13
CA SER A 3 -15.45 -15.79 -23.11
C SER A 3 -16.49 -14.66 -23.12
N LEU A 4 -16.06 -13.43 -23.30
CA LEU A 4 -16.90 -12.25 -23.45
C LEU A 4 -16.69 -11.62 -24.84
N SER A 5 -17.75 -11.11 -25.46
CA SER A 5 -17.60 -10.35 -26.70
C SER A 5 -17.02 -8.96 -26.43
N VAL A 6 -16.41 -8.36 -27.43
CA VAL A 6 -15.93 -6.98 -27.37
C VAL A 6 -17.08 -6.01 -27.02
N ALA A 7 -18.28 -6.28 -27.54
CA ALA A 7 -19.47 -5.48 -27.22
C ALA A 7 -19.88 -5.59 -25.76
N GLU A 8 -19.87 -6.80 -25.17
CA GLU A 8 -20.15 -7.02 -23.73
C GLU A 8 -19.13 -6.28 -22.85
N LEU A 9 -17.83 -6.34 -23.20
CA LEU A 9 -16.78 -5.64 -22.48
C LEU A 9 -16.93 -4.11 -22.58
N ALA A 10 -17.25 -3.60 -23.78
CA ALA A 10 -17.48 -2.18 -23.98
C ALA A 10 -18.66 -1.68 -23.16
N ALA A 11 -19.78 -2.40 -23.17
CA ALA A 11 -20.95 -2.05 -22.37
C ALA A 11 -20.62 -1.97 -20.88
N ALA A 12 -19.83 -2.90 -20.36
CA ALA A 12 -19.46 -2.96 -18.94
C ALA A 12 -18.52 -1.81 -18.50
N CYS A 13 -17.68 -1.29 -19.39
CA CYS A 13 -16.79 -0.17 -19.08
C CYS A 13 -17.21 1.17 -19.67
N GLY A 14 -18.44 1.26 -20.24
CA GLY A 14 -18.96 2.50 -20.82
C GLY A 14 -18.20 2.94 -22.08
N GLY A 15 -17.59 1.98 -22.80
CA GLY A 15 -16.80 2.23 -23.99
C GLY A 15 -17.60 2.14 -25.30
N ARG A 16 -17.03 2.67 -26.39
CA ARG A 16 -17.56 2.57 -27.75
C ARG A 16 -16.73 1.57 -28.56
N VAL A 17 -17.39 0.62 -29.21
CA VAL A 17 -16.73 -0.34 -30.08
C VAL A 17 -16.42 0.29 -31.47
N VAL A 18 -15.19 0.14 -31.91
CA VAL A 18 -14.76 0.39 -33.30
C VAL A 18 -14.15 -0.90 -33.83
N GLY A 19 -14.73 -1.48 -34.87
CA GLY A 19 -14.34 -2.77 -35.45
C GLY A 19 -15.31 -3.90 -35.08
N ASP A 20 -14.76 -5.10 -34.87
CA ASP A 20 -15.53 -6.34 -34.66
C ASP A 20 -16.01 -6.47 -33.22
N GLY A 21 -17.27 -6.09 -32.97
CA GLY A 21 -17.92 -6.18 -31.65
C GLY A 21 -18.27 -7.60 -31.21
N GLU A 22 -18.43 -8.53 -32.16
CA GLU A 22 -18.83 -9.91 -31.89
C GLU A 22 -17.62 -10.81 -31.56
N ARG A 23 -16.40 -10.30 -31.72
CA ARG A 23 -15.18 -11.05 -31.39
C ARG A 23 -15.19 -11.49 -29.93
N ARG A 24 -14.98 -12.80 -29.73
CA ARG A 24 -14.92 -13.39 -28.38
C ARG A 24 -13.49 -13.33 -27.84
N LEU A 25 -13.36 -12.87 -26.60
CA LEU A 25 -12.09 -12.75 -25.89
C LEU A 25 -12.16 -13.54 -24.58
N PHE A 26 -11.05 -14.15 -24.19
CA PHE A 26 -10.95 -15.04 -23.04
C PHE A 26 -10.18 -14.43 -21.86
N GLY A 27 -9.70 -13.21 -22.00
CA GLY A 27 -8.97 -12.53 -20.95
C GLY A 27 -8.22 -11.29 -21.43
N VAL A 28 -7.37 -10.78 -20.57
CA VAL A 28 -6.49 -9.63 -20.82
C VAL A 28 -5.04 -10.07 -20.74
N ARG A 29 -4.19 -9.54 -21.64
CA ARG A 29 -2.74 -9.77 -21.64
C ARG A 29 -2.00 -8.47 -21.99
N SER A 30 -0.69 -8.44 -21.68
CA SER A 30 0.21 -7.37 -22.14
C SER A 30 0.24 -7.30 -23.66
N LEU A 31 0.69 -6.19 -24.24
CA LEU A 31 0.78 -6.01 -25.68
C LEU A 31 1.62 -7.09 -26.37
N GLU A 32 2.67 -7.57 -25.73
CA GLU A 32 3.58 -8.60 -26.23
C GLU A 32 3.04 -10.02 -26.07
N GLY A 33 2.28 -10.26 -25.01
CA GLY A 33 1.79 -11.60 -24.68
C GLY A 33 0.38 -11.91 -25.16
N ALA A 34 -0.30 -10.93 -25.77
CA ALA A 34 -1.67 -11.10 -26.23
C ALA A 34 -1.75 -11.83 -27.57
N GLY A 35 -2.62 -12.83 -27.67
CA GLY A 35 -3.04 -13.47 -28.90
C GLY A 35 -4.34 -12.91 -29.45
N ALA A 36 -4.81 -13.44 -30.59
CA ALA A 36 -6.00 -12.99 -31.30
C ALA A 36 -7.32 -13.14 -30.47
N ASP A 37 -7.28 -13.92 -29.43
CA ASP A 37 -8.37 -14.21 -28.48
C ASP A 37 -8.25 -13.44 -27.16
N MET A 38 -7.33 -12.46 -27.08
CA MET A 38 -7.07 -11.66 -25.88
C MET A 38 -7.32 -10.18 -26.11
N LEU A 39 -7.78 -9.50 -25.06
CA LEU A 39 -7.78 -8.04 -24.97
C LEU A 39 -6.41 -7.55 -24.52
N SER A 40 -5.97 -6.42 -25.05
CA SER A 40 -4.85 -5.66 -24.49
C SER A 40 -5.28 -4.20 -24.27
N PHE A 41 -4.39 -3.36 -23.74
CA PHE A 41 -4.72 -1.97 -23.45
C PHE A 41 -3.57 -1.03 -23.76
N VAL A 42 -3.92 0.21 -24.10
CA VAL A 42 -3.01 1.32 -24.36
C VAL A 42 -3.41 2.50 -23.47
N SER A 43 -2.69 2.70 -22.39
CA SER A 43 -2.92 3.81 -21.44
C SER A 43 -2.19 5.09 -21.85
N GLU A 44 -1.08 4.98 -22.56
CA GLU A 44 -0.18 6.08 -22.88
C GLU A 44 0.28 6.01 -24.34
N GLU A 45 0.51 7.17 -24.98
CA GLU A 45 0.97 7.28 -26.37
C GLU A 45 2.26 6.51 -26.68
N PRO A 46 3.29 6.48 -25.80
CA PRO A 46 4.52 5.70 -26.05
C PRO A 46 4.29 4.20 -26.27
N ALA A 47 3.13 3.67 -25.86
CA ALA A 47 2.78 2.26 -26.06
C ALA A 47 2.21 1.96 -27.47
N LEU A 48 1.81 2.98 -28.25
CA LEU A 48 1.19 2.81 -29.57
C LEU A 48 2.02 2.01 -30.59
N PRO A 49 3.34 2.23 -30.73
CA PRO A 49 4.15 1.42 -31.66
C PRO A 49 4.13 -0.09 -31.31
N ARG A 50 4.10 -0.42 -30.01
CA ARG A 50 4.01 -1.81 -29.53
C ARG A 50 2.62 -2.39 -29.78
N ALA A 51 1.58 -1.58 -29.59
CA ALA A 51 0.20 -1.99 -29.87
C ALA A 51 -0.05 -2.26 -31.36
N ALA A 52 0.57 -1.50 -32.27
CA ALA A 52 0.44 -1.67 -33.73
C ALA A 52 0.92 -3.06 -34.20
N VAL A 53 1.97 -3.61 -33.58
CA VAL A 53 2.53 -4.92 -33.90
C VAL A 53 2.03 -6.06 -33.02
N SER A 54 1.23 -5.76 -31.99
CA SER A 54 0.66 -6.77 -31.09
C SER A 54 -0.31 -7.68 -31.81
N ALA A 55 -0.34 -8.97 -31.44
CA ALA A 55 -1.30 -9.95 -31.95
C ALA A 55 -2.66 -9.91 -31.22
N ALA A 56 -2.87 -8.97 -30.29
CA ALA A 56 -4.11 -8.85 -29.53
C ALA A 56 -5.35 -8.77 -30.42
N GLY A 57 -6.43 -9.46 -30.05
CA GLY A 57 -7.69 -9.47 -30.78
C GLY A 57 -8.45 -8.14 -30.70
N ALA A 58 -8.33 -7.43 -29.59
CA ALA A 58 -8.90 -6.11 -29.40
C ALA A 58 -8.08 -5.28 -28.39
N PHE A 59 -8.33 -3.98 -28.32
CA PHE A 59 -7.64 -3.05 -27.45
C PHE A 59 -8.62 -2.17 -26.66
N LEU A 60 -8.28 -1.88 -25.41
CA LEU A 60 -8.79 -0.71 -24.69
C LEU A 60 -7.87 0.47 -24.99
N ALA A 61 -8.41 1.57 -25.51
CA ALA A 61 -7.63 2.76 -25.82
C ALA A 61 -8.47 4.04 -25.77
N ARG A 62 -7.82 5.19 -25.68
CA ARG A 62 -8.52 6.51 -25.73
C ARG A 62 -9.06 6.83 -27.11
N SER A 63 -8.42 6.36 -28.16
CA SER A 63 -8.86 6.60 -29.55
C SER A 63 -8.52 5.44 -30.46
N ALA A 64 -9.47 5.03 -31.26
CA ALA A 64 -9.30 4.02 -32.31
C ALA A 64 -8.48 4.55 -33.49
N SER A 65 -8.43 5.87 -33.71
CA SER A 65 -7.66 6.47 -34.81
C SER A 65 -6.15 6.16 -34.73
N ALA A 66 -5.64 5.92 -33.51
CA ALA A 66 -4.26 5.53 -33.29
C ALA A 66 -3.95 4.04 -33.59
N LEU A 67 -4.99 3.20 -33.82
CA LEU A 67 -4.91 1.76 -34.03
C LEU A 67 -5.73 1.35 -35.26
N LEU A 68 -5.45 1.97 -36.41
CA LEU A 68 -6.20 1.77 -37.63
C LEU A 68 -6.28 0.29 -38.02
N GLY A 69 -7.48 -0.15 -38.42
CA GLY A 69 -7.74 -1.53 -38.85
C GLY A 69 -7.81 -2.56 -37.69
N ARG A 70 -7.69 -2.12 -36.43
CA ARG A 70 -7.82 -2.99 -35.23
C ARG A 70 -9.20 -2.83 -34.60
N THR A 71 -9.61 -3.84 -33.86
CA THR A 71 -10.80 -3.73 -33.01
C THR A 71 -10.42 -3.02 -31.72
N VAL A 72 -11.14 -1.93 -31.40
CA VAL A 72 -10.85 -1.08 -30.25
C VAL A 72 -12.13 -0.79 -29.46
N ILE A 73 -12.04 -0.86 -28.17
CA ILE A 73 -13.00 -0.29 -27.22
C ILE A 73 -12.44 1.08 -26.83
N GLU A 74 -13.05 2.14 -27.36
CA GLU A 74 -12.69 3.52 -27.02
C GLU A 74 -13.28 3.89 -25.67
N VAL A 75 -12.43 4.38 -24.77
CA VAL A 75 -12.79 4.79 -23.40
C VAL A 75 -12.06 6.07 -23.01
N LEU A 76 -12.64 6.87 -22.13
CA LEU A 76 -12.00 8.09 -21.63
C LEU A 76 -10.73 7.79 -20.82
N ASP A 77 -10.80 6.75 -19.99
CA ASP A 77 -9.68 6.30 -19.15
C ASP A 77 -9.46 4.78 -19.33
N PRO A 78 -8.46 4.36 -20.14
CA PRO A 78 -8.17 2.95 -20.34
C PRO A 78 -7.77 2.20 -19.08
N SER A 79 -7.16 2.88 -18.09
CA SER A 79 -6.76 2.26 -16.83
C SER A 79 -7.97 1.95 -15.95
N ALA A 80 -8.90 2.90 -15.81
CA ALA A 80 -10.15 2.67 -15.09
C ALA A 80 -11.01 1.59 -15.78
N ALA A 81 -11.11 1.61 -17.11
CA ALA A 81 -11.83 0.61 -17.89
C ALA A 81 -11.21 -0.78 -17.74
N LEU A 82 -9.88 -0.87 -17.69
CA LEU A 82 -9.16 -2.13 -17.47
C LEU A 82 -9.56 -2.79 -16.15
N ILE A 83 -9.71 -2.02 -15.07
CA ILE A 83 -10.15 -2.54 -13.76
C ILE A 83 -11.52 -3.22 -13.89
N LEU A 84 -12.47 -2.57 -14.57
CA LEU A 84 -13.81 -3.12 -14.78
C LEU A 84 -13.78 -4.41 -15.59
N VAL A 85 -13.02 -4.42 -16.69
CA VAL A 85 -12.85 -5.59 -17.56
C VAL A 85 -12.16 -6.75 -16.82
N LEU A 86 -11.10 -6.48 -16.04
CA LEU A 86 -10.42 -7.52 -15.26
C LEU A 86 -11.37 -8.15 -14.25
N ARG A 87 -12.25 -7.38 -13.61
CA ARG A 87 -13.26 -7.90 -12.67
C ARG A 87 -14.29 -8.82 -13.33
N LEU A 88 -14.57 -8.66 -14.62
CA LEU A 88 -15.45 -9.57 -15.35
C LEU A 88 -14.78 -10.94 -15.59
N PHE A 89 -13.49 -10.95 -15.94
CA PHE A 89 -12.73 -12.19 -16.13
C PHE A 89 -12.28 -12.83 -14.82
N HIS A 90 -12.08 -12.01 -13.79
CA HIS A 90 -11.60 -12.39 -12.46
C HIS A 90 -12.51 -11.78 -11.40
N PRO A 91 -13.73 -12.31 -11.22
CA PRO A 91 -14.66 -11.79 -10.22
C PRO A 91 -14.06 -11.92 -8.82
N ALA A 92 -14.40 -10.97 -7.96
CA ALA A 92 -14.00 -11.01 -6.56
C ALA A 92 -14.43 -12.33 -5.91
N ARG A 93 -13.65 -12.82 -4.97
CA ARG A 93 -13.99 -14.00 -4.19
C ARG A 93 -15.28 -13.75 -3.41
N ILE A 94 -16.21 -14.69 -3.53
CA ILE A 94 -17.44 -14.70 -2.73
C ILE A 94 -17.16 -15.60 -1.52
N PRO A 95 -17.50 -15.17 -0.28
CA PRO A 95 -17.37 -16.03 0.89
C PRO A 95 -18.18 -17.31 0.72
N ARG A 96 -17.66 -18.39 1.26
CA ARG A 96 -18.37 -19.65 1.45
C ARG A 96 -18.85 -19.69 2.91
N PRO A 97 -20.10 -19.29 3.19
CA PRO A 97 -20.55 -19.07 4.56
C PRO A 97 -20.39 -20.29 5.45
N GLY A 98 -19.95 -20.06 6.67
CA GLY A 98 -19.85 -21.09 7.71
C GLY A 98 -18.47 -21.16 8.35
N ILE A 99 -18.40 -21.93 9.42
CA ILE A 99 -17.21 -22.18 10.21
C ILE A 99 -16.67 -23.56 9.86
N HIS A 100 -15.42 -23.62 9.39
CA HIS A 100 -14.78 -24.89 9.06
C HIS A 100 -14.64 -25.78 10.31
N VAL A 101 -14.85 -27.07 10.16
CA VAL A 101 -14.86 -28.05 11.27
C VAL A 101 -13.56 -28.09 12.09
N THR A 102 -12.44 -27.66 11.51
CA THR A 102 -11.14 -27.59 12.20
C THR A 102 -10.82 -26.20 12.75
N ALA A 103 -11.70 -25.22 12.58
CA ALA A 103 -11.52 -23.90 13.19
C ALA A 103 -11.85 -23.95 14.68
N VAL A 104 -11.17 -23.14 15.47
CA VAL A 104 -11.43 -22.96 16.90
C VAL A 104 -12.02 -21.56 17.09
N VAL A 105 -13.26 -21.49 17.54
CA VAL A 105 -13.96 -20.22 17.79
C VAL A 105 -14.45 -20.24 19.22
N ASP A 106 -14.00 -19.27 20.02
CA ASP A 106 -14.38 -19.18 21.43
C ASP A 106 -15.88 -18.87 21.60
N ALA A 107 -16.47 -19.34 22.70
CA ALA A 107 -17.92 -19.33 22.91
C ALA A 107 -18.54 -17.93 22.97
N GLY A 108 -17.78 -16.91 23.39
CA GLY A 108 -18.22 -15.51 23.44
C GLY A 108 -18.07 -14.74 22.12
N THR A 109 -17.61 -15.39 21.06
CA THR A 109 -17.39 -14.80 19.75
C THR A 109 -18.66 -14.72 18.92
N PHE A 110 -18.91 -13.57 18.30
CA PHE A 110 -19.97 -13.44 17.30
C PHE A 110 -19.39 -13.65 15.89
N VAL A 111 -19.96 -14.58 15.13
CA VAL A 111 -19.68 -14.78 13.70
C VAL A 111 -20.97 -14.62 12.93
N ASP A 112 -21.01 -13.64 12.01
CA ASP A 112 -22.17 -13.43 11.14
C ASP A 112 -22.42 -14.68 10.28
N PRO A 113 -23.69 -15.10 10.09
CA PRO A 113 -24.02 -16.29 9.30
C PRO A 113 -23.51 -16.25 7.84
N SER A 114 -23.26 -15.09 7.28
CA SER A 114 -22.71 -14.93 5.92
C SER A 114 -21.18 -14.94 5.85
N ALA A 115 -20.49 -14.92 7.00
CA ALA A 115 -19.04 -14.96 7.07
C ALA A 115 -18.45 -16.34 6.80
N GLU A 116 -17.22 -16.39 6.32
CA GLU A 116 -16.44 -17.62 6.11
C GLU A 116 -15.30 -17.68 7.13
N ILE A 117 -15.23 -18.75 7.94
CA ILE A 117 -14.09 -19.06 8.79
C ILE A 117 -13.38 -20.28 8.23
N GLY A 118 -12.16 -20.08 7.73
CA GLY A 118 -11.35 -21.12 7.07
C GLY A 118 -10.78 -22.17 8.02
N PRO A 119 -10.17 -23.23 7.46
CA PRO A 119 -9.62 -24.33 8.24
C PRO A 119 -8.47 -23.84 9.15
N TYR A 120 -8.45 -24.39 10.37
CA TYR A 120 -7.44 -24.11 11.40
C TYR A 120 -7.34 -22.63 11.80
N ALA A 121 -8.35 -21.82 11.46
CA ALA A 121 -8.43 -20.46 11.98
C ALA A 121 -8.79 -20.50 13.48
N VAL A 122 -8.26 -19.54 14.24
CA VAL A 122 -8.57 -19.35 15.66
C VAL A 122 -9.19 -17.98 15.85
N VAL A 123 -10.33 -17.91 16.52
CA VAL A 123 -11.00 -16.63 16.84
C VAL A 123 -11.26 -16.57 18.34
N GLY A 124 -10.58 -15.64 19.01
CA GLY A 124 -10.61 -15.45 20.45
C GLY A 124 -11.87 -14.81 20.97
N ASP A 125 -12.04 -14.90 22.29
CA ASP A 125 -13.25 -14.53 23.02
C ASP A 125 -13.67 -13.07 22.82
N LEU A 126 -14.96 -12.81 22.85
CA LEU A 126 -15.58 -11.48 22.70
C LEU A 126 -15.27 -10.79 21.35
N SER A 127 -14.71 -11.53 20.39
CA SER A 127 -14.43 -11.00 19.05
C SER A 127 -15.67 -11.05 18.16
N ARG A 128 -15.69 -10.23 17.11
CA ARG A 128 -16.81 -10.14 16.17
C ARG A 128 -16.29 -10.25 14.74
N VAL A 129 -16.86 -11.17 13.96
CA VAL A 129 -16.65 -11.30 12.52
C VAL A 129 -17.95 -10.93 11.84
N GLU A 130 -17.97 -9.81 11.13
CA GLU A 130 -19.17 -9.22 10.55
C GLU A 130 -19.53 -9.86 9.19
N ALA A 131 -20.64 -9.37 8.61
CA ALA A 131 -21.22 -9.93 7.39
C ALA A 131 -20.26 -10.01 6.22
N ASN A 132 -20.29 -11.15 5.49
CA ASN A 132 -19.46 -11.42 4.32
C ASN A 132 -17.94 -11.31 4.54
N ALA A 133 -17.47 -11.28 5.77
CA ALA A 133 -16.04 -11.32 6.05
C ALA A 133 -15.47 -12.72 5.76
N ILE A 134 -14.23 -12.76 5.29
CA ILE A 134 -13.51 -14.01 5.00
C ILE A 134 -12.28 -14.08 5.90
N VAL A 135 -12.23 -15.11 6.74
CA VAL A 135 -11.06 -15.44 7.58
C VAL A 135 -10.35 -16.63 6.97
N GLY A 136 -9.14 -16.40 6.43
CA GLY A 136 -8.34 -17.43 5.76
C GLY A 136 -7.85 -18.54 6.69
N ALA A 137 -7.32 -19.59 6.08
CA ALA A 137 -6.75 -20.72 6.82
C ALA A 137 -5.59 -20.29 7.74
N HIS A 138 -5.50 -20.90 8.94
CA HIS A 138 -4.43 -20.62 9.92
C HIS A 138 -4.33 -19.16 10.38
N THR A 139 -5.35 -18.34 10.14
CA THR A 139 -5.42 -16.98 10.67
C THR A 139 -5.75 -17.03 12.15
N VAL A 140 -5.07 -16.22 12.95
CA VAL A 140 -5.30 -16.10 14.38
C VAL A 140 -5.85 -14.71 14.68
N ILE A 141 -7.02 -14.66 15.30
CA ILE A 141 -7.67 -13.44 15.78
C ILE A 141 -7.73 -13.55 17.31
N GLY A 142 -7.10 -12.61 18.00
CA GLY A 142 -7.10 -12.51 19.46
C GLY A 142 -8.48 -12.20 20.04
N ALA A 143 -8.53 -11.88 21.31
CA ALA A 143 -9.75 -11.52 22.00
C ALA A 143 -10.17 -10.05 21.72
N ARG A 144 -11.47 -9.76 21.82
CA ARG A 144 -12.04 -8.40 21.69
C ARG A 144 -11.72 -7.72 20.36
N CYS A 145 -11.45 -8.51 19.32
CA CYS A 145 -11.22 -8.02 17.96
C CYS A 145 -12.54 -7.77 17.22
N ARG A 146 -12.49 -6.87 16.25
CA ARG A 146 -13.58 -6.71 15.28
C ARG A 146 -13.03 -6.82 13.87
N VAL A 147 -13.62 -7.70 13.06
CA VAL A 147 -13.40 -7.79 11.62
C VAL A 147 -14.64 -7.26 10.92
N GLY A 148 -14.54 -6.08 10.31
CA GLY A 148 -15.67 -5.41 9.67
C GLY A 148 -16.20 -6.13 8.44
N ALA A 149 -17.41 -5.77 8.02
CA ALA A 149 -18.13 -6.41 6.93
C ALA A 149 -17.34 -6.40 5.61
N GLY A 150 -17.38 -7.53 4.89
CA GLY A 150 -16.71 -7.69 3.59
C GLY A 150 -15.18 -7.69 3.65
N SER A 151 -14.58 -7.69 4.84
CA SER A 151 -13.13 -7.76 4.98
C SER A 151 -12.59 -9.15 4.67
N TRP A 152 -11.38 -9.21 4.15
CA TRP A 152 -10.72 -10.45 3.78
C TRP A 152 -9.33 -10.56 4.45
N LEU A 153 -9.22 -11.46 5.40
CA LEU A 153 -7.95 -11.87 5.99
C LEU A 153 -7.43 -13.08 5.23
N HIS A 154 -6.31 -12.92 4.52
CA HIS A 154 -5.65 -14.03 3.83
C HIS A 154 -5.07 -15.04 4.83
N PRO A 155 -4.66 -16.25 4.40
CA PRO A 155 -4.07 -17.24 5.30
C PRO A 155 -2.89 -16.70 6.12
N HIS A 156 -2.75 -17.16 7.37
CA HIS A 156 -1.66 -16.81 8.27
C HIS A 156 -1.59 -15.34 8.70
N VAL A 157 -2.68 -14.58 8.65
CA VAL A 157 -2.77 -13.27 9.29
C VAL A 157 -2.89 -13.44 10.81
N VAL A 158 -2.25 -12.55 11.57
CA VAL A 158 -2.34 -12.54 13.03
C VAL A 158 -2.85 -11.18 13.50
N LEU A 159 -3.99 -11.18 14.17
CA LEU A 159 -4.51 -10.05 14.93
C LEU A 159 -4.35 -10.36 16.41
N TYR A 160 -3.59 -9.54 17.13
CA TYR A 160 -3.55 -9.59 18.59
C TYR A 160 -4.85 -9.04 19.19
N ASP A 161 -4.99 -9.12 20.51
CA ASP A 161 -6.16 -8.59 21.22
C ASP A 161 -6.40 -7.11 20.92
N ASP A 162 -7.67 -6.68 20.95
CA ASP A 162 -8.09 -5.28 20.81
C ASP A 162 -7.77 -4.64 19.45
N VAL A 163 -7.69 -5.45 18.38
CA VAL A 163 -7.57 -4.97 17.00
C VAL A 163 -8.95 -4.76 16.39
N VAL A 164 -9.19 -3.57 15.84
CA VAL A 164 -10.45 -3.20 15.20
C VAL A 164 -10.19 -2.93 13.71
N LEU A 165 -10.83 -3.71 12.86
CA LEU A 165 -10.84 -3.52 11.41
C LEU A 165 -12.18 -2.91 10.96
N GLY A 166 -12.11 -1.91 10.10
CA GLY A 166 -13.26 -1.37 9.37
C GLY A 166 -13.83 -2.33 8.35
N GLU A 167 -14.64 -1.83 7.45
CA GLU A 167 -15.26 -2.60 6.38
C GLU A 167 -14.35 -2.73 5.17
N ARG A 168 -14.46 -3.86 4.42
CA ARG A 168 -13.72 -4.11 3.16
C ARG A 168 -12.20 -3.96 3.29
N VAL A 169 -11.69 -4.29 4.46
CA VAL A 169 -10.24 -4.34 4.71
C VAL A 169 -9.69 -5.64 4.13
N GLU A 170 -8.62 -5.54 3.36
CA GLU A 170 -7.90 -6.71 2.84
C GLU A 170 -6.52 -6.79 3.47
N ILE A 171 -6.19 -7.94 4.10
CA ILE A 171 -4.91 -8.16 4.78
C ILE A 171 -4.25 -9.40 4.21
N HIS A 172 -3.06 -9.23 3.62
CA HIS A 172 -2.31 -10.31 3.01
C HIS A 172 -1.54 -11.17 4.01
N SER A 173 -1.15 -12.36 3.55
CA SER A 173 -0.56 -13.42 4.38
C SER A 173 0.67 -12.98 5.16
N GLY A 174 0.76 -13.42 6.40
CA GLY A 174 1.89 -13.14 7.28
C GLY A 174 1.88 -11.76 7.93
N ALA A 175 0.91 -10.89 7.62
CA ALA A 175 0.78 -9.62 8.32
C ALA A 175 0.40 -9.83 9.79
N VAL A 176 0.98 -9.00 10.67
CA VAL A 176 0.78 -9.06 12.13
C VAL A 176 0.36 -7.68 12.64
N LEU A 177 -0.82 -7.59 13.22
CA LEU A 177 -1.37 -6.36 13.77
C LEU A 177 -1.57 -6.49 15.29
N GLY A 178 -1.16 -5.46 16.02
CA GLY A 178 -1.35 -5.37 17.46
C GLY A 178 -0.27 -6.03 18.30
N GLY A 179 0.87 -6.40 17.69
CA GLY A 179 2.07 -6.79 18.46
C GLY A 179 2.54 -5.65 19.36
N ASP A 180 3.31 -5.97 20.41
CA ASP A 180 3.82 -4.96 21.32
C ASP A 180 4.81 -4.01 20.65
N GLY A 181 4.62 -2.71 20.85
CA GLY A 181 5.56 -1.70 20.40
C GLY A 181 6.92 -1.80 21.10
N PHE A 182 7.94 -1.26 20.46
CA PHE A 182 9.32 -1.22 20.96
C PHE A 182 9.49 -0.07 21.97
N GLY A 183 9.10 -0.31 23.23
CA GLY A 183 9.17 0.66 24.32
C GLY A 183 9.94 0.13 25.52
N TYR A 184 11.03 0.79 25.92
CA TYR A 184 11.87 0.43 27.07
C TYR A 184 12.27 1.67 27.86
N ALA A 185 12.24 1.55 29.20
CA ALA A 185 12.78 2.54 30.12
C ALA A 185 14.20 2.12 30.55
N THR A 186 15.14 3.05 30.56
CA THR A 186 16.46 2.83 31.18
C THR A 186 16.33 3.01 32.68
N THR A 187 16.67 1.98 33.45
CA THR A 187 16.65 1.98 34.91
C THR A 187 18.02 1.55 35.44
N GLU A 188 18.21 1.63 36.75
CA GLU A 188 19.41 1.10 37.40
C GLU A 188 19.63 -0.39 37.14
N LYS A 189 18.56 -1.14 36.84
CA LYS A 189 18.60 -2.59 36.52
C LYS A 189 18.75 -2.87 35.02
N GLY A 190 18.98 -1.84 34.20
CA GLY A 190 19.05 -1.92 32.74
C GLY A 190 17.74 -1.55 32.03
N LEU A 191 17.53 -2.06 30.83
CA LEU A 191 16.34 -1.79 30.02
C LEU A 191 15.16 -2.62 30.54
N VAL A 192 14.09 -1.93 30.96
CA VAL A 192 12.84 -2.54 31.41
C VAL A 192 11.75 -2.25 30.38
N LYS A 193 11.03 -3.28 29.94
CA LYS A 193 9.94 -3.14 28.97
C LYS A 193 8.80 -2.30 29.53
N ILE A 194 8.34 -1.33 28.75
CA ILE A 194 7.11 -0.58 29.03
C ILE A 194 5.95 -1.43 28.49
N PRO A 195 4.98 -1.83 29.35
CA PRO A 195 3.82 -2.57 28.88
C PRO A 195 3.06 -1.80 27.81
N GLN A 196 2.67 -2.50 26.76
CA GLN A 196 1.90 -1.94 25.62
C GLN A 196 0.44 -2.38 25.80
N VAL A 197 -0.42 -1.47 26.23
CA VAL A 197 -1.80 -1.79 26.64
C VAL A 197 -2.86 -1.17 25.73
N GLY A 198 -2.44 -0.45 24.70
CA GLY A 198 -3.34 0.13 23.72
C GLY A 198 -3.76 -0.87 22.64
N GLY A 199 -4.45 -0.39 21.60
CA GLY A 199 -4.97 -1.18 20.50
C GLY A 199 -4.45 -0.74 19.12
N VAL A 200 -5.07 -1.31 18.07
CA VAL A 200 -4.89 -0.93 16.68
C VAL A 200 -6.26 -0.72 16.04
N THR A 201 -6.42 0.36 15.29
CA THR A 201 -7.65 0.61 14.52
C THR A 201 -7.31 0.86 13.06
N ILE A 202 -7.93 0.09 12.17
CA ILE A 202 -7.79 0.17 10.71
C ILE A 202 -9.12 0.67 10.13
N GLY A 203 -9.07 1.71 9.32
CA GLY A 203 -10.24 2.27 8.64
C GLY A 203 -10.77 1.39 7.52
N ASP A 204 -11.88 1.81 6.90
CA ASP A 204 -12.51 1.12 5.79
C ASP A 204 -11.63 1.14 4.53
N ASP A 205 -11.79 0.14 3.65
CA ASP A 205 -11.13 0.05 2.34
C ASP A 205 -9.59 0.09 2.40
N VAL A 206 -8.98 -0.23 3.56
CA VAL A 206 -7.53 -0.34 3.73
C VAL A 206 -7.05 -1.68 3.18
N GLU A 207 -5.90 -1.67 2.51
CA GLU A 207 -5.20 -2.87 2.06
C GLU A 207 -3.82 -2.94 2.72
N ILE A 208 -3.46 -4.11 3.27
CA ILE A 208 -2.21 -4.34 4.00
C ILE A 208 -1.48 -5.51 3.38
N GLY A 209 -0.28 -5.25 2.85
CA GLY A 209 0.58 -6.20 2.17
C GLY A 209 1.15 -7.29 3.09
N ALA A 210 1.73 -8.30 2.44
CA ALA A 210 2.27 -9.47 3.12
C ALA A 210 3.42 -9.14 4.08
N ASN A 211 3.43 -9.81 5.23
CA ASN A 211 4.47 -9.66 6.28
C ASN A 211 4.63 -8.21 6.81
N THR A 212 3.62 -7.36 6.65
CA THR A 212 3.58 -6.04 7.27
C THR A 212 3.25 -6.16 8.74
N CYS A 213 3.95 -5.39 9.58
CA CYS A 213 3.74 -5.33 11.02
C CYS A 213 3.21 -3.97 11.45
N ILE A 214 2.16 -3.97 12.27
CA ILE A 214 1.58 -2.76 12.86
C ILE A 214 1.50 -2.96 14.37
N ASP A 215 2.36 -2.25 15.10
CA ASP A 215 2.41 -2.35 16.57
C ASP A 215 1.20 -1.68 17.21
N ARG A 216 0.76 -2.24 18.34
CA ARG A 216 -0.21 -1.56 19.20
C ARG A 216 0.38 -0.31 19.81
N ALA A 217 -0.45 0.62 20.20
CA ALA A 217 -0.04 1.76 20.98
C ALA A 217 0.42 1.36 22.39
N ALA A 218 1.31 2.13 22.98
CA ALA A 218 1.63 2.00 24.40
C ALA A 218 0.39 2.29 25.28
N LEU A 219 -0.31 3.36 24.95
CA LEU A 219 -1.60 3.79 25.46
C LEU A 219 -2.45 4.23 24.25
N GLU A 220 -3.75 4.25 24.34
CA GLU A 220 -4.65 4.66 23.25
C GLU A 220 -4.59 3.71 22.03
N THR A 221 -4.36 4.23 20.81
CA THR A 221 -4.50 3.46 19.57
C THR A 221 -3.47 3.88 18.53
N THR A 222 -2.84 2.90 17.86
CA THR A 222 -2.19 3.06 16.56
C THR A 222 -3.28 3.01 15.50
N SER A 223 -3.30 3.97 14.56
CA SER A 223 -4.42 4.10 13.62
C SER A 223 -3.98 4.24 12.17
N VAL A 224 -4.77 3.64 11.27
CA VAL A 224 -4.64 3.76 9.81
C VAL A 224 -5.96 4.29 9.25
N GLY A 225 -5.91 5.42 8.56
CA GLY A 225 -7.08 6.05 7.96
C GLY A 225 -7.64 5.28 6.76
N ALA A 226 -8.92 5.49 6.47
CA ALA A 226 -9.63 4.78 5.41
C ALA A 226 -9.00 4.97 4.02
N GLY A 227 -9.08 3.94 3.18
CA GLY A 227 -8.59 3.95 1.80
C GLY A 227 -7.07 3.86 1.64
N THR A 228 -6.30 3.81 2.72
CA THR A 228 -4.84 3.71 2.71
C THR A 228 -4.38 2.36 2.17
N LYS A 229 -3.31 2.38 1.36
CA LYS A 229 -2.69 1.20 0.74
C LYS A 229 -1.27 1.02 1.28
N ILE A 230 -1.05 -0.10 1.93
CA ILE A 230 0.22 -0.47 2.57
C ILE A 230 0.75 -1.71 1.86
N ASP A 231 1.92 -1.61 1.27
CA ASP A 231 2.59 -2.69 0.54
C ASP A 231 3.27 -3.68 1.51
N ASP A 232 4.02 -4.62 0.98
CA ASP A 232 4.67 -5.70 1.71
C ASP A 232 5.81 -5.20 2.61
N LEU A 233 6.03 -5.90 3.73
CA LEU A 233 7.16 -5.67 4.64
C LEU A 233 7.22 -4.26 5.24
N VAL A 234 6.11 -3.57 5.36
CA VAL A 234 6.03 -2.26 6.03
C VAL A 234 6.02 -2.44 7.54
N MET A 235 6.65 -1.51 8.27
CA MET A 235 6.64 -1.48 9.72
C MET A 235 6.03 -0.16 10.23
N LEU A 236 4.94 -0.26 10.97
CA LEU A 236 4.35 0.87 11.70
C LEU A 236 4.58 0.67 13.20
N GLY A 237 5.35 1.56 13.80
CA GLY A 237 5.63 1.55 15.23
C GLY A 237 4.42 1.97 16.08
N HIS A 238 4.54 1.81 17.38
CA HIS A 238 3.49 2.13 18.35
C HIS A 238 3.02 3.59 18.26
N ASN A 239 1.73 3.84 18.44
CA ASN A 239 1.14 5.19 18.44
C ASN A 239 1.28 5.95 17.10
N VAL A 240 1.63 5.29 16.00
CA VAL A 240 1.60 5.90 14.67
C VAL A 240 0.16 6.22 14.29
N ARG A 241 -0.05 7.38 13.66
CA ARG A 241 -1.33 7.79 13.09
C ARG A 241 -1.13 8.06 11.61
N LEU A 242 -1.70 7.20 10.75
CA LEU A 242 -1.77 7.43 9.31
C LEU A 242 -3.09 8.10 8.95
N GLY A 243 -3.03 9.04 8.01
CA GLY A 243 -4.18 9.67 7.40
C GLY A 243 -4.95 8.76 6.46
N ARG A 244 -5.80 9.35 5.63
CA ARG A 244 -6.62 8.68 4.62
C ARG A 244 -5.91 8.66 3.28
N HIS A 245 -6.16 7.59 2.50
CA HIS A 245 -5.69 7.48 1.11
C HIS A 245 -4.17 7.60 0.95
N ASP A 246 -3.42 7.21 1.98
CA ASP A 246 -1.97 7.15 1.92
C ASP A 246 -1.52 5.94 1.10
N VAL A 247 -0.32 6.04 0.52
CA VAL A 247 0.33 4.95 -0.20
C VAL A 247 1.71 4.73 0.39
N LEU A 248 1.92 3.61 1.04
CA LEU A 248 3.20 3.18 1.60
C LEU A 248 3.72 2.02 0.76
N CYS A 249 4.79 2.27 0.01
CA CYS A 249 5.43 1.21 -0.78
C CYS A 249 6.25 0.26 0.10
N ALA A 250 6.71 -0.84 -0.47
CA ALA A 250 7.37 -1.91 0.25
C ALA A 250 8.56 -1.44 1.11
N GLN A 251 8.69 -2.05 2.29
CA GLN A 251 9.76 -1.82 3.24
C GLN A 251 9.82 -0.39 3.84
N VAL A 252 8.73 0.37 3.78
CA VAL A 252 8.63 1.63 4.53
C VAL A 252 8.65 1.32 6.03
N GLY A 253 9.42 2.11 6.79
CA GLY A 253 9.46 2.04 8.25
C GLY A 253 9.05 3.37 8.87
N ILE A 254 8.01 3.38 9.70
CA ILE A 254 7.56 4.57 10.43
C ILE A 254 7.75 4.31 11.92
N ALA A 255 8.60 5.10 12.55
CA ALA A 255 8.90 4.98 13.97
C ALA A 255 7.74 5.50 14.84
N GLY A 256 7.72 5.07 16.10
CA GLY A 256 6.62 5.32 17.01
C GLY A 256 6.23 6.79 17.17
N SER A 257 4.96 7.04 17.37
CA SER A 257 4.36 8.37 17.60
C SER A 257 4.48 9.36 16.44
N ALA A 258 4.84 8.91 15.24
CA ALA A 258 4.79 9.76 14.05
C ALA A 258 3.33 9.96 13.60
N VAL A 259 3.05 11.16 13.08
CA VAL A 259 1.75 11.54 12.53
C VAL A 259 1.90 11.81 11.04
N ILE A 260 1.14 11.09 10.22
CA ILE A 260 1.15 11.20 8.76
C ILE A 260 -0.21 11.77 8.34
N GLY A 261 -0.20 12.83 7.54
CA GLY A 261 -1.41 13.47 7.02
C GLY A 261 -2.09 12.64 5.92
N ASP A 262 -3.15 13.20 5.33
CA ASP A 262 -3.93 12.53 4.28
C ASP A 262 -3.22 12.58 2.90
N GLY A 263 -3.34 11.52 2.10
CA GLY A 263 -2.86 11.46 0.72
C GLY A 263 -1.34 11.45 0.57
N VAL A 264 -0.62 11.02 1.59
CA VAL A 264 0.84 10.93 1.59
C VAL A 264 1.31 9.73 0.77
N VAL A 265 2.38 9.91 0.00
CA VAL A 265 3.00 8.82 -0.78
C VAL A 265 4.44 8.61 -0.32
N LEU A 266 4.72 7.48 0.29
CA LEU A 266 6.06 7.07 0.72
C LEU A 266 6.60 6.00 -0.22
N GLY A 267 7.66 6.32 -0.96
CA GLY A 267 8.36 5.37 -1.84
C GLY A 267 9.03 4.23 -1.05
N GLY A 268 9.39 3.16 -1.75
CA GLY A 268 9.99 1.98 -1.11
C GLY A 268 11.21 2.30 -0.25
N GLN A 269 11.31 1.66 0.90
CA GLN A 269 12.39 1.82 1.87
C GLN A 269 12.53 3.23 2.47
N VAL A 270 11.47 4.04 2.45
CA VAL A 270 11.46 5.32 3.19
C VAL A 270 11.42 5.03 4.68
N GLY A 271 12.27 5.75 5.43
CA GLY A 271 12.29 5.75 6.90
C GLY A 271 11.74 7.06 7.45
N VAL A 272 10.85 6.99 8.43
CA VAL A 272 10.28 8.16 9.12
C VAL A 272 10.66 8.11 10.59
N ALA A 273 11.28 9.18 11.10
CA ALA A 273 11.65 9.28 12.51
C ALA A 273 10.40 9.36 13.41
N GLY A 274 10.57 8.96 14.67
CA GLY A 274 9.50 9.05 15.66
C GLY A 274 9.18 10.49 16.08
N HIS A 275 7.95 10.70 16.54
CA HIS A 275 7.48 11.97 17.12
C HIS A 275 7.53 13.17 16.16
N ILE A 276 7.45 12.94 14.85
CA ILE A 276 7.36 13.98 13.83
C ILE A 276 6.01 13.97 13.12
N THR A 277 5.69 15.09 12.48
CA THR A 277 4.50 15.23 11.65
C THR A 277 4.89 15.37 10.18
N VAL A 278 4.29 14.54 9.32
CA VAL A 278 4.37 14.65 7.86
C VAL A 278 3.03 15.17 7.37
N GLY A 279 3.03 16.33 6.72
CA GLY A 279 1.83 17.03 6.25
C GLY A 279 1.07 16.29 5.15
N ASN A 280 -0.13 16.80 4.82
CA ASN A 280 -0.99 16.23 3.81
C ASN A 280 -0.37 16.29 2.40
N GLY A 281 -0.60 15.26 1.57
CA GLY A 281 -0.19 15.23 0.16
C GLY A 281 1.33 15.21 -0.06
N VAL A 282 2.14 14.99 0.97
CA VAL A 282 3.59 14.87 0.87
C VAL A 282 3.97 13.65 0.03
N LYS A 283 4.98 13.82 -0.84
CA LYS A 283 5.50 12.74 -1.69
C LYS A 283 6.98 12.52 -1.42
N VAL A 284 7.37 11.32 -1.06
CA VAL A 284 8.74 10.99 -0.69
C VAL A 284 9.27 9.91 -1.61
N GLN A 285 10.39 10.20 -2.27
CA GLN A 285 11.05 9.25 -3.15
C GLN A 285 11.71 8.10 -2.37
N ALA A 286 11.86 6.96 -3.04
CA ALA A 286 12.41 5.74 -2.43
C ALA A 286 13.75 5.97 -1.71
N GLN A 287 14.00 5.21 -0.65
CA GLN A 287 15.23 5.21 0.14
C GLN A 287 15.57 6.56 0.81
N SER A 288 14.58 7.41 1.04
CA SER A 288 14.75 8.69 1.73
C SER A 288 14.49 8.54 3.23
N GLY A 289 15.20 9.32 4.04
CA GLY A 289 14.99 9.41 5.48
C GLY A 289 14.36 10.75 5.87
N ILE A 290 13.26 10.72 6.61
CA ILE A 290 12.59 11.90 7.15
C ILE A 290 12.94 12.01 8.63
N GLY A 291 13.71 13.04 9.00
CA GLY A 291 14.20 13.26 10.36
C GLY A 291 13.57 14.43 11.11
N ALA A 292 12.64 15.16 10.49
CA ALA A 292 11.97 16.32 11.06
C ALA A 292 10.58 16.52 10.44
N ASP A 293 9.77 17.41 11.00
CA ASP A 293 8.46 17.76 10.48
C ASP A 293 8.52 18.21 9.02
N VAL A 294 7.51 17.81 8.23
CA VAL A 294 7.39 18.14 6.80
C VAL A 294 6.07 18.88 6.57
N PRO A 295 6.09 20.07 5.98
CA PRO A 295 4.86 20.80 5.62
C PRO A 295 4.03 20.08 4.56
N ASP A 296 2.74 20.47 4.44
CA ASP A 296 1.83 19.96 3.43
C ASP A 296 2.37 20.13 2.00
N GLY A 297 2.13 19.14 1.13
CA GLY A 297 2.38 19.19 -0.31
C GLY A 297 3.85 19.10 -0.73
N GLU A 298 4.78 18.96 0.19
CA GLU A 298 6.21 18.87 -0.11
C GLU A 298 6.57 17.59 -0.87
N SER A 299 7.63 17.69 -1.69
CA SER A 299 8.22 16.54 -2.39
C SER A 299 9.67 16.36 -1.95
N LEU A 300 9.99 15.23 -1.33
CA LEU A 300 11.29 14.93 -0.75
C LEU A 300 12.05 13.87 -1.53
N HIS A 301 13.39 13.99 -1.56
CA HIS A 301 14.27 13.04 -2.22
C HIS A 301 15.61 12.95 -1.48
N GLY A 302 16.02 11.74 -1.09
CA GLY A 302 17.26 11.47 -0.35
C GLY A 302 18.30 10.62 -1.07
N THR A 303 17.98 10.04 -2.24
CA THR A 303 18.86 9.23 -3.10
C THR A 303 18.65 9.68 -4.56
N PRO A 304 19.47 9.42 -5.58
CA PRO A 304 19.65 8.11 -6.19
C PRO A 304 21.04 7.52 -6.07
N ALA A 305 21.21 6.24 -6.49
CA ALA A 305 22.50 5.66 -6.80
C ALA A 305 23.06 6.27 -8.10
N PHE A 306 24.37 6.51 -8.13
CA PHE A 306 25.07 6.93 -9.34
C PHE A 306 26.39 6.16 -9.51
N ALA A 307 27.05 6.31 -10.67
CA ALA A 307 28.21 5.52 -11.02
C ALA A 307 29.25 5.50 -9.88
N TYR A 308 29.77 4.32 -9.54
CA TYR A 308 30.65 4.08 -8.37
C TYR A 308 31.80 5.09 -8.25
N ARG A 309 32.53 5.36 -9.36
CA ARG A 309 33.65 6.32 -9.35
C ARG A 309 33.19 7.75 -9.09
N ALA A 310 32.02 8.14 -9.61
CA ALA A 310 31.45 9.47 -9.38
C ALA A 310 31.00 9.59 -7.91
N TYR A 311 30.33 8.56 -7.38
CA TYR A 311 29.95 8.50 -5.97
C TYR A 311 31.15 8.67 -5.05
N GLN A 312 32.23 7.91 -5.26
CA GLN A 312 33.44 7.99 -4.42
C GLN A 312 34.05 9.40 -4.41
N LYS A 313 34.15 10.04 -5.58
CA LYS A 313 34.65 11.42 -5.67
C LYS A 313 33.76 12.39 -4.90
N SER A 314 32.43 12.34 -5.16
CA SER A 314 31.47 13.22 -4.49
C SER A 314 31.45 12.99 -2.98
N HIS A 315 31.53 11.76 -2.52
CA HIS A 315 31.53 11.44 -1.10
C HIS A 315 32.78 11.95 -0.36
N ILE A 316 33.94 11.90 -0.99
CA ILE A 316 35.18 12.49 -0.44
C ILE A 316 35.01 14.01 -0.25
N GLU A 317 34.49 14.72 -1.26
CA GLU A 317 34.26 16.16 -1.18
C GLU A 317 33.17 16.49 -0.15
N PHE A 318 32.07 15.70 -0.09
CA PHE A 318 31.04 15.86 0.93
C PHE A 318 31.61 15.77 2.36
N ARG A 319 32.49 14.82 2.64
CA ARG A 319 33.16 14.72 3.95
C ARG A 319 34.08 15.90 4.27
N ARG A 320 34.64 16.56 3.25
CA ARG A 320 35.47 17.77 3.38
C ARG A 320 34.67 19.09 3.41
N LEU A 321 33.36 19.03 3.15
CA LEU A 321 32.50 20.20 3.06
C LEU A 321 32.61 21.14 4.28
N PRO A 322 32.69 20.69 5.54
CA PRO A 322 32.88 21.58 6.70
C PRO A 322 34.20 22.37 6.65
N GLU A 323 35.28 21.77 6.12
CA GLU A 323 36.59 22.43 5.97
C GLU A 323 36.57 23.41 4.82
N THR A 324 35.96 22.99 3.69
CA THR A 324 35.78 23.86 2.51
C THR A 324 34.93 25.08 2.86
N ALA A 325 33.83 24.89 3.59
CA ALA A 325 32.97 26.01 4.03
C ALA A 325 33.72 26.99 4.94
N ARG A 326 34.57 26.51 5.86
CA ARG A 326 35.43 27.37 6.69
C ARG A 326 36.42 28.14 5.86
N LEU A 327 37.07 27.51 4.88
CA LEU A 327 38.00 28.17 3.96
C LEU A 327 37.30 29.24 3.13
N VAL A 328 36.14 28.96 2.56
CA VAL A 328 35.33 29.88 1.78
C VAL A 328 34.94 31.11 2.62
N ARG A 329 34.50 30.93 3.86
CA ARG A 329 34.17 32.03 4.78
C ARG A 329 35.39 32.95 5.02
N ARG A 330 36.56 32.36 5.32
CA ARG A 330 37.80 33.15 5.51
C ARG A 330 38.21 33.92 4.26
N LEU A 331 38.03 33.31 3.08
CA LEU A 331 38.33 34.01 1.81
C LEU A 331 37.35 35.15 1.56
N ALA A 332 36.06 34.96 1.84
CA ALA A 332 35.02 35.97 1.71
C ALA A 332 35.25 37.15 2.68
N GLU A 333 35.67 36.88 3.92
CA GLU A 333 36.07 37.91 4.90
C GLU A 333 37.27 38.71 4.39
N LYS A 334 38.34 38.05 3.91
CA LYS A 334 39.51 38.71 3.35
C LYS A 334 39.20 39.55 2.10
N ALA A 335 38.23 39.11 1.30
CA ALA A 335 37.76 39.82 0.11
C ALA A 335 36.77 40.94 0.42
N GLY A 336 36.40 41.20 1.69
CA GLY A 336 35.40 42.18 2.09
C GLY A 336 33.97 41.87 1.68
N LEU A 337 33.67 40.61 1.27
CA LEU A 337 32.35 40.15 0.83
C LEU A 337 31.43 39.78 2.01
N LEU A 338 31.99 39.53 3.18
CA LEU A 338 31.25 39.28 4.43
C LEU A 338 31.77 40.28 5.47
N LYS A 339 30.88 41.07 6.08
CA LYS A 339 31.20 41.80 7.30
C LYS A 339 31.34 40.77 8.42
N GLY A 340 32.48 40.78 9.12
CA GLY A 340 32.69 39.93 10.29
C GLY A 340 31.54 40.08 11.28
N GLY A 341 30.62 39.13 11.29
CA GLY A 341 29.61 38.99 12.30
C GLY A 341 30.12 38.04 13.36
N ASN A 342 30.17 38.48 14.60
CA ASN A 342 30.45 37.65 15.76
C ASN A 342 29.54 36.40 15.76
N SER A 343 30.17 35.25 15.89
CA SER A 343 29.57 33.90 16.11
C SER A 343 28.78 33.83 17.36
#